data_e09f8f39d26f09e8b14315b39ced1f74
#
_entry.id   e09f8f39d26f09e8b14315b39ced1f74
#
_cell.length_a   1.000
_cell.length_b   1.000
_cell.length_c   1.000
_cell.angle_alpha   90.00
_cell.angle_beta   90.00
_cell.angle_gamma   90.00
#
_symmetry.space_group_name_H-M   'P 1'
#
loop_
_entity.id
_entity.type
_entity.pdbx_description
1 polymer ?
#
loop_
_entity_poly.entity_id
_entity_poly.type
_entity_poly.pdbx_seq_one_letter_code
_entity_poly.pdbx_strand_id
1 'polypeptide(L)'
;MLRGWEPPAGPYGPGHRGVDLAAAAGRRVLAAADGRVSFAGRVAGRGVLAVEVARSGSPPLRITYEPVRALVEKDADVRAGEPLAVLEAGPFHCAAGCLHWGLRRGDAYLDPLSLLPPSLLRRGPSRLLPVFGVPEPGTGPAAVVSRPPRAGPSRRRCPR
;
A
#
# COMPACT_ATOMS: atom_id res chain seq x y z
N MET A 1 2.96 0.70 4.54
CA MET A 1 2.73 -0.74 4.40
C MET A 1 3.95 -1.45 4.96
N LEU A 2 3.74 -2.42 5.86
CA LEU A 2 4.80 -3.19 6.52
C LEU A 2 5.08 -4.50 5.76
N ARG A 3 4.01 -5.20 5.37
CA ARG A 3 4.09 -6.43 4.58
C ARG A 3 3.04 -6.40 3.48
N GLY A 4 3.44 -6.80 2.26
CA GLY A 4 2.57 -6.88 1.10
C GLY A 4 1.82 -8.21 1.01
N TRP A 5 0.97 -8.31 -0.01
CA TRP A 5 0.32 -9.52 -0.42
C TRP A 5 1.34 -10.55 -0.93
N GLU A 6 1.23 -11.79 -0.43
CA GLU A 6 2.03 -12.94 -0.88
C GLU A 6 1.06 -14.12 -1.10
N PRO A 7 0.71 -14.43 -2.37
CA PRO A 7 -0.29 -15.44 -2.64
C PRO A 7 0.14 -16.79 -2.03
N PRO A 8 -0.73 -17.44 -1.23
CA PRO A 8 -0.41 -18.76 -0.69
C PRO A 8 -0.39 -19.79 -1.82
N ALA A 9 0.55 -20.73 -1.77
CA ALA A 9 0.66 -21.82 -2.74
C ALA A 9 -0.53 -22.80 -2.68
N GLY A 10 -1.37 -22.71 -1.66
CA GLY A 10 -2.58 -23.51 -1.47
C GLY A 10 -3.36 -23.05 -0.24
N PRO A 11 -4.52 -23.68 0.07
CA PRO A 11 -5.41 -23.25 1.15
C PRO A 11 -4.71 -23.14 2.53
N TYR A 12 -3.75 -24.01 2.79
CA TYR A 12 -2.96 -24.05 4.03
C TYR A 12 -1.47 -23.75 3.83
N GLY A 13 -1.06 -23.40 2.58
CA GLY A 13 0.31 -23.08 2.24
C GLY A 13 0.80 -21.79 2.91
N PRO A 14 2.13 -21.63 3.02
CA PRO A 14 2.73 -20.38 3.47
C PRO A 14 2.37 -19.25 2.52
N GLY A 15 2.33 -18.02 3.05
CA GLY A 15 2.00 -16.82 2.30
C GLY A 15 1.43 -15.75 3.23
N HIS A 16 1.05 -14.61 2.66
CA HIS A 16 0.41 -13.51 3.39
C HIS A 16 -0.93 -13.18 2.71
N ARG A 17 -2.04 -13.48 3.40
CA ARG A 17 -3.40 -13.44 2.85
C ARG A 17 -4.04 -12.05 2.88
N GLY A 18 -3.22 -11.03 2.92
CA GLY A 18 -3.62 -9.63 2.97
C GLY A 18 -2.41 -8.71 2.92
N VAL A 19 -2.57 -7.49 3.41
CA VAL A 19 -1.51 -6.52 3.57
C VAL A 19 -1.49 -5.99 5.00
N ASP A 20 -0.30 -5.72 5.53
CA ASP A 20 -0.12 -5.16 6.87
C ASP A 20 0.18 -3.67 6.77
N LEU A 21 -0.71 -2.88 7.35
CA LEU A 21 -0.62 -1.43 7.40
C LEU A 21 -0.12 -1.00 8.76
N ALA A 22 0.95 -0.22 8.81
CA ALA A 22 1.45 0.36 10.06
C ALA A 22 0.35 1.18 10.74
N ALA A 23 -0.03 0.81 11.94
CA ALA A 23 -1.03 1.50 12.73
C ALA A 23 -0.82 1.23 14.21
N ALA A 24 -0.96 2.26 15.05
CA ALA A 24 -0.90 2.13 16.48
C ALA A 24 -2.26 1.66 17.05
N ALA A 25 -2.23 0.94 18.18
CA ALA A 25 -3.43 0.62 18.94
C ALA A 25 -4.27 1.87 19.24
N GLY A 26 -5.58 1.70 19.30
CA GLY A 26 -6.53 2.80 19.50
C GLY A 26 -6.88 3.58 18.24
N ARG A 27 -6.22 3.37 17.10
CA ARG A 27 -6.58 4.01 15.82
C ARG A 27 -7.91 3.49 15.32
N ARG A 28 -8.72 4.40 14.80
CA ARG A 28 -9.99 4.05 14.11
C ARG A 28 -9.69 3.33 12.81
N VAL A 29 -10.43 2.26 12.56
CA VAL A 29 -10.43 1.52 11.30
C VAL A 29 -11.70 1.90 10.56
N LEU A 30 -11.55 2.35 9.32
CA LEU A 30 -12.65 2.83 8.48
C LEU A 30 -13.01 1.78 7.44
N ALA A 31 -14.28 1.78 7.01
CA ALA A 31 -14.74 0.95 5.91
C ALA A 31 -14.01 1.30 4.62
N ALA A 32 -13.42 0.33 3.96
CA ALA A 32 -12.76 0.53 2.67
C ALA A 32 -13.76 0.70 1.51
N ALA A 33 -14.99 0.22 1.68
CA ALA A 33 -16.06 0.29 0.69
C ALA A 33 -17.44 0.23 1.38
N ASP A 34 -18.49 0.60 0.64
CA ASP A 34 -19.86 0.34 1.05
C ASP A 34 -20.11 -1.16 1.15
N GLY A 35 -20.88 -1.59 2.15
CA GLY A 35 -21.16 -3.01 2.31
C GLY A 35 -21.98 -3.34 3.54
N ARG A 36 -22.00 -4.62 3.89
CA ARG A 36 -22.69 -5.15 5.07
C ARG A 36 -21.72 -5.96 5.93
N VAL A 37 -21.77 -5.75 7.23
CA VAL A 37 -20.94 -6.50 8.18
C VAL A 37 -21.38 -7.96 8.20
N SER A 38 -20.54 -8.85 7.71
CA SER A 38 -20.83 -10.29 7.69
C SER A 38 -20.30 -11.01 8.94
N PHE A 39 -19.35 -10.41 9.64
CA PHE A 39 -18.80 -10.94 10.88
C PHE A 39 -18.23 -9.81 11.74
N ALA A 40 -18.53 -9.85 13.05
CA ALA A 40 -17.91 -9.00 14.06
C ALA A 40 -17.74 -9.85 15.32
N GLY A 41 -16.50 -10.17 15.71
CA GLY A 41 -16.28 -11.10 16.81
C GLY A 41 -14.80 -11.43 17.01
N ARG A 42 -14.54 -12.53 17.71
CA ARG A 42 -13.19 -13.01 17.99
C ARG A 42 -12.91 -14.36 17.31
N VAL A 43 -11.73 -14.48 16.72
CA VAL A 43 -11.23 -15.72 16.13
C VAL A 43 -9.85 -16.01 16.74
N ALA A 44 -9.70 -17.15 17.38
CA ALA A 44 -8.45 -17.55 18.05
C ALA A 44 -7.87 -16.45 18.97
N GLY A 45 -8.73 -15.81 19.75
CA GLY A 45 -8.32 -14.74 20.67
C GLY A 45 -8.12 -13.36 20.04
N ARG A 46 -8.19 -13.20 18.72
CA ARG A 46 -8.08 -11.94 17.98
C ARG A 46 -9.44 -11.38 17.62
N GLY A 47 -9.62 -10.08 17.75
CA GLY A 47 -10.80 -9.42 17.23
C GLY A 47 -10.75 -9.32 15.72
N VAL A 48 -11.83 -9.73 15.06
CA VAL A 48 -11.95 -9.75 13.60
C VAL A 48 -13.27 -9.11 13.21
N LEU A 49 -13.22 -8.28 12.17
CA LEU A 49 -14.41 -7.72 11.53
C LEU A 49 -14.33 -8.00 10.04
N ALA A 50 -15.44 -8.46 9.46
CA ALA A 50 -15.54 -8.72 8.02
C ALA A 50 -16.74 -7.98 7.42
N VAL A 51 -16.53 -7.38 6.25
CA VAL A 51 -17.55 -6.65 5.48
C VAL A 51 -17.67 -7.29 4.10
N GLU A 52 -18.89 -7.64 3.71
CA GLU A 52 -19.22 -7.99 2.34
C GLU A 52 -19.49 -6.71 1.54
N VAL A 53 -18.70 -6.52 0.49
CA VAL A 53 -18.72 -5.32 -0.34
C VAL A 53 -19.99 -5.30 -1.19
N ALA A 54 -20.73 -4.22 -1.13
CA ALA A 54 -21.94 -4.05 -1.92
C ALA A 54 -21.65 -4.07 -3.43
N ARG A 55 -22.53 -4.68 -4.21
CA ARG A 55 -22.46 -4.74 -5.68
C ARG A 55 -21.14 -5.29 -6.24
N SER A 56 -20.47 -6.16 -5.50
CA SER A 56 -19.17 -6.72 -5.90
C SER A 56 -19.23 -8.07 -6.62
N GLY A 57 -20.42 -8.55 -6.96
CA GLY A 57 -20.64 -9.81 -7.67
C GLY A 57 -21.14 -10.94 -6.77
N SER A 58 -21.18 -12.17 -7.33
CA SER A 58 -21.58 -13.39 -6.62
C SER A 58 -20.52 -14.47 -6.84
N PRO A 59 -19.89 -14.99 -5.78
CA PRO A 59 -19.98 -14.53 -4.41
C PRO A 59 -19.41 -13.10 -4.24
N PRO A 60 -19.87 -12.34 -3.23
CA PRO A 60 -19.38 -10.98 -3.01
C PRO A 60 -17.92 -10.97 -2.57
N LEU A 61 -17.25 -9.85 -2.78
CA LEU A 61 -15.96 -9.58 -2.16
C LEU A 61 -16.17 -9.41 -0.65
N ARG A 62 -15.28 -10.00 0.13
CA ARG A 62 -15.24 -9.86 1.58
C ARG A 62 -13.92 -9.26 2.01
N ILE A 63 -13.99 -8.12 2.70
CA ILE A 63 -12.85 -7.45 3.31
C ILE A 63 -12.79 -7.88 4.78
N THR A 64 -11.59 -8.17 5.28
CA THR A 64 -11.35 -8.50 6.70
C THR A 64 -10.37 -7.52 7.32
N TYR A 65 -10.58 -7.21 8.60
CA TYR A 65 -9.77 -6.31 9.42
C TYR A 65 -9.43 -7.01 10.73
N GLU A 66 -8.15 -7.08 11.07
CA GLU A 66 -7.65 -7.66 12.33
C GLU A 66 -6.29 -7.07 12.76
N PRO A 67 -5.97 -7.02 14.05
CA PRO A 67 -6.83 -7.28 15.21
C PRO A 67 -7.65 -6.04 15.55
N VAL A 68 -8.97 -6.15 15.64
CA VAL A 68 -9.85 -4.99 15.87
C VAL A 68 -10.95 -5.27 16.90
N ARG A 69 -11.32 -4.24 17.66
CA ARG A 69 -12.57 -4.23 18.44
C ARG A 69 -13.63 -3.52 17.63
N ALA A 70 -14.65 -4.25 17.20
CA ALA A 70 -15.76 -3.71 16.42
C ALA A 70 -16.51 -2.59 17.17
N LEU A 71 -16.92 -1.58 16.42
CA LEU A 71 -17.86 -0.50 16.84
C LEU A 71 -19.24 -0.69 16.24
N VAL A 72 -19.37 -1.60 15.30
CA VAL A 72 -20.59 -1.96 14.57
C VAL A 72 -20.92 -3.42 14.82
N GLU A 73 -22.19 -3.78 14.71
CA GLU A 73 -22.66 -5.14 14.89
C GLU A 73 -22.69 -5.91 13.56
N LYS A 74 -22.79 -7.23 13.68
CA LYS A 74 -23.08 -8.08 12.51
C LYS A 74 -24.41 -7.64 11.87
N ASP A 75 -24.46 -7.75 10.54
CA ASP A 75 -25.57 -7.38 9.69
C ASP A 75 -25.85 -5.87 9.54
N ALA A 76 -25.04 -5.01 10.18
CA ALA A 76 -25.09 -3.56 9.95
C ALA A 76 -24.65 -3.20 8.53
N ASP A 77 -25.38 -2.29 7.89
CA ASP A 77 -24.95 -1.65 6.64
C ASP A 77 -23.95 -0.53 6.95
N VAL A 78 -22.88 -0.44 6.17
CA VAL A 78 -21.79 0.52 6.37
C VAL A 78 -21.41 1.19 5.07
N ARG A 79 -20.96 2.45 5.17
CA ARG A 79 -20.49 3.23 4.01
C ARG A 79 -18.98 3.38 4.02
N ALA A 80 -18.40 3.50 2.83
CA ALA A 80 -16.98 3.81 2.68
C ALA A 80 -16.57 5.03 3.52
N GLY A 81 -15.46 4.89 4.28
CA GLY A 81 -14.99 5.91 5.20
C GLY A 81 -15.67 5.95 6.57
N GLU A 82 -16.71 5.17 6.81
CA GLU A 82 -17.39 5.09 8.11
C GLU A 82 -16.53 4.35 9.14
N PRO A 83 -16.46 4.81 10.42
CA PRO A 83 -15.73 4.10 11.46
C PRO A 83 -16.36 2.74 11.79
N LEU A 84 -15.60 1.66 11.55
CA LEU A 84 -16.05 0.29 11.80
C LEU A 84 -15.56 -0.29 13.12
N ALA A 85 -14.34 0.07 13.50
CA ALA A 85 -13.64 -0.57 14.60
C ALA A 85 -12.52 0.31 15.16
N VAL A 86 -11.92 -0.16 16.24
CA VAL A 86 -10.69 0.38 16.82
C VAL A 86 -9.64 -0.72 16.83
N LEU A 87 -8.42 -0.40 16.37
CA LEU A 87 -7.29 -1.33 16.39
C LEU A 87 -6.98 -1.75 17.84
N GLU A 88 -6.92 -3.05 18.10
CA GLU A 88 -6.56 -3.60 19.42
C GLU A 88 -5.05 -3.47 19.69
N ALA A 89 -4.67 -3.58 20.97
CA ALA A 89 -3.27 -3.56 21.40
C ALA A 89 -2.51 -4.88 21.15
N GLY A 90 -3.11 -5.81 20.42
CA GLY A 90 -2.55 -7.12 20.10
C GLY A 90 -3.53 -8.26 20.41
N PRO A 91 -3.13 -9.52 20.18
CA PRO A 91 -1.83 -9.94 19.64
C PRO A 91 -1.64 -9.59 18.15
N PHE A 92 -0.47 -9.05 17.83
CA PHE A 92 -0.08 -8.75 16.46
C PHE A 92 0.87 -9.79 15.89
N HIS A 93 0.92 -9.93 14.58
CA HIS A 93 2.01 -10.59 13.88
C HIS A 93 3.08 -9.58 13.38
N CYS A 94 2.90 -8.29 13.68
CA CYS A 94 3.84 -7.21 13.41
C CYS A 94 4.43 -6.68 14.72
N ALA A 95 5.75 -6.55 14.82
CA ALA A 95 6.43 -6.14 16.05
C ALA A 95 6.03 -4.74 16.56
N ALA A 96 5.75 -3.80 15.65
CA ALA A 96 5.40 -2.41 15.99
C ALA A 96 3.89 -2.11 15.98
N GLY A 97 3.05 -3.14 15.83
CA GLY A 97 1.60 -3.00 15.65
C GLY A 97 1.21 -2.71 14.19
N CYS A 98 0.15 -3.35 13.76
CA CYS A 98 -0.38 -3.20 12.40
C CYS A 98 -1.86 -3.58 12.34
N LEU A 99 -2.52 -3.04 11.32
CA LEU A 99 -3.79 -3.55 10.84
C LEU A 99 -3.52 -4.53 9.71
N HIS A 100 -3.90 -5.78 9.88
CA HIS A 100 -4.00 -6.72 8.77
C HIS A 100 -5.30 -6.47 8.01
N TRP A 101 -5.17 -6.20 6.71
CA TRP A 101 -6.27 -5.93 5.80
C TRP A 101 -6.31 -7.01 4.72
N GLY A 102 -7.30 -7.89 4.80
CA GLY A 102 -7.48 -9.02 3.89
C GLY A 102 -8.59 -8.80 2.89
N LEU A 103 -8.51 -9.47 1.75
CA LEU A 103 -9.55 -9.53 0.73
C LEU A 103 -9.75 -10.96 0.26
N ARG A 104 -11.01 -11.38 0.11
CA ARG A 104 -11.34 -12.68 -0.47
C ARG A 104 -12.61 -12.64 -1.31
N ARG A 105 -12.74 -13.59 -2.23
CA ARG A 105 -13.99 -13.90 -2.95
C ARG A 105 -14.25 -15.39 -2.82
N GLY A 106 -15.33 -15.76 -2.17
CA GLY A 106 -15.53 -17.16 -1.78
C GLY A 106 -14.33 -17.69 -0.99
N ASP A 107 -13.64 -18.72 -1.46
CA ASP A 107 -12.46 -19.28 -0.81
C ASP A 107 -11.13 -18.75 -1.36
N ALA A 108 -11.17 -17.95 -2.42
CA ALA A 108 -9.97 -17.36 -3.00
C ALA A 108 -9.55 -16.08 -2.26
N TYR A 109 -8.30 -16.04 -1.79
CA TYR A 109 -7.68 -14.82 -1.28
C TYR A 109 -7.16 -13.97 -2.43
N LEU A 110 -7.34 -12.67 -2.33
CA LEU A 110 -7.00 -11.68 -3.34
C LEU A 110 -6.10 -10.59 -2.74
N ASP A 111 -5.37 -9.89 -3.60
CA ASP A 111 -4.62 -8.71 -3.17
C ASP A 111 -5.59 -7.55 -2.86
N PRO A 112 -5.67 -7.07 -1.59
CA PRO A 112 -6.52 -5.94 -1.24
C PRO A 112 -6.18 -4.66 -2.00
N LEU A 113 -4.91 -4.48 -2.38
CA LEU A 113 -4.46 -3.29 -3.12
C LEU A 113 -5.05 -3.23 -4.53
N SER A 114 -5.53 -4.36 -5.08
CA SER A 114 -6.22 -4.39 -6.37
C SER A 114 -7.53 -3.58 -6.38
N LEU A 115 -8.10 -3.28 -5.21
CA LEU A 115 -9.28 -2.42 -5.06
C LEU A 115 -8.95 -0.92 -5.15
N LEU A 116 -7.67 -0.56 -5.01
CA LEU A 116 -7.26 0.83 -5.01
C LEU A 116 -6.97 1.31 -6.43
N PRO A 117 -7.37 2.54 -6.79
CA PRO A 117 -7.01 3.11 -8.06
C PRO A 117 -5.48 3.25 -8.18
N PRO A 118 -4.90 3.04 -9.37
CA PRO A 118 -3.44 3.10 -9.58
C PRO A 118 -2.80 4.41 -9.12
N SER A 119 -3.55 5.50 -9.10
CA SER A 119 -3.09 6.80 -8.60
C SER A 119 -2.73 6.81 -7.12
N LEU A 120 -3.38 5.96 -6.30
CA LEU A 120 -3.06 5.82 -4.88
C LEU A 120 -1.90 4.85 -4.63
N LEU A 121 -1.64 3.92 -5.55
CA LEU A 121 -0.55 2.95 -5.46
C LEU A 121 0.77 3.52 -5.97
N ARG A 122 0.72 4.46 -6.91
CA ARG A 122 1.90 5.17 -7.38
C ARG A 122 2.26 6.21 -6.32
N ARG A 123 3.41 6.05 -5.69
CA ARG A 123 4.08 7.18 -5.04
C ARG A 123 4.33 8.20 -6.15
N GLY A 124 3.59 9.31 -6.16
CA GLY A 124 3.91 10.44 -7.03
C GLY A 124 5.40 10.81 -6.85
N PRO A 125 6.03 11.47 -7.84
CA PRO A 125 7.38 11.98 -7.66
C PRO A 125 7.39 12.76 -6.34
N SER A 126 8.40 12.49 -5.50
CA SER A 126 8.58 13.22 -4.24
C SER A 126 8.60 14.72 -4.60
N ARG A 127 7.53 15.42 -4.31
CA ARG A 127 7.54 16.87 -4.39
C ARG A 127 8.42 17.34 -3.26
N LEU A 128 9.62 17.78 -3.59
CA LEU A 128 10.40 18.55 -2.66
C LEU A 128 9.54 19.77 -2.29
N LEU A 129 9.18 19.88 -1.02
CA LEU A 129 8.56 21.09 -0.52
C LEU A 129 9.53 22.22 -0.82
N PRO A 130 9.07 23.40 -1.30
CA PRO A 130 9.94 24.55 -1.46
C PRO A 130 10.54 24.86 -0.09
N VAL A 131 11.85 24.66 0.04
CA VAL A 131 12.57 25.01 1.26
C VAL A 131 12.86 26.51 1.13
N PHE A 132 12.08 27.32 1.80
CA PHE A 132 12.35 28.76 1.89
C PHE A 132 13.72 28.95 2.57
N GLY A 133 14.62 29.68 1.91
CA GLY A 133 15.91 30.05 2.49
C GLY A 133 17.11 29.19 2.10
N VAL A 134 16.97 28.25 1.15
CA VAL A 134 18.14 27.60 0.54
C VAL A 134 18.71 28.57 -0.52
N PRO A 135 19.98 29.00 -0.43
CA PRO A 135 20.61 29.79 -1.50
C PRO A 135 20.55 28.97 -2.79
N GLU A 136 20.12 29.57 -3.88
CA GLU A 136 20.27 28.99 -5.22
C GLU A 136 21.73 28.58 -5.41
N PRO A 137 22.05 27.38 -5.96
CA PRO A 137 23.40 27.06 -6.34
C PRO A 137 23.84 28.11 -7.35
N GLY A 138 24.76 28.97 -6.91
CA GLY A 138 25.21 30.09 -7.70
C GLY A 138 25.60 29.61 -9.10
N THR A 139 25.10 30.27 -10.10
CA THR A 139 25.58 30.19 -11.48
C THR A 139 27.02 30.70 -11.49
N GLY A 140 27.96 29.79 -11.12
CA GLY A 140 29.37 30.05 -11.34
C GLY A 140 29.61 30.30 -12.84
N PRO A 141 30.53 31.20 -13.21
CA PRO A 141 30.77 31.50 -14.60
C PRO A 141 31.09 30.19 -15.36
N ALA A 142 30.42 30.00 -16.48
CA ALA A 142 30.60 28.85 -17.33
C ALA A 142 32.08 28.67 -17.64
N ALA A 143 32.65 27.54 -17.23
CA ALA A 143 34.02 27.18 -17.60
C ALA A 143 34.10 27.15 -19.13
N VAL A 144 34.87 28.08 -19.69
CA VAL A 144 35.17 28.11 -21.10
C VAL A 144 35.98 26.85 -21.39
N VAL A 145 35.33 25.85 -21.95
CA VAL A 145 36.02 24.66 -22.45
C VAL A 145 36.76 25.06 -23.71
N SER A 146 38.07 25.33 -23.56
CA SER A 146 38.97 25.56 -24.67
C SER A 146 39.06 24.29 -25.52
N ARG A 147 38.52 24.39 -26.70
CA ARG A 147 38.54 23.33 -27.72
C ARG A 147 40.00 23.10 -28.20
N PRO A 148 40.54 21.88 -28.11
CA PRO A 148 41.90 21.62 -28.62
C PRO A 148 41.93 21.85 -30.18
N PRO A 149 43.09 22.32 -30.71
CA PRO A 149 43.22 22.57 -32.16
C PRO A 149 43.09 21.27 -32.95
N ARG A 150 42.35 21.32 -34.03
CA ARG A 150 42.21 20.22 -34.99
C ARG A 150 43.56 19.92 -35.61
N ALA A 151 44.08 18.69 -35.44
CA ALA A 151 45.19 18.16 -36.16
C ALA A 151 44.84 18.12 -37.68
N GLY A 152 45.63 18.78 -38.49
CA GLY A 152 45.48 18.78 -39.96
C GLY A 152 45.84 17.41 -40.57
N PRO A 153 45.33 17.11 -41.79
CA PRO A 153 45.55 15.80 -42.41
C PRO A 153 47.02 15.63 -42.83
N SER A 154 47.65 14.60 -42.30
CA SER A 154 48.99 14.15 -42.72
C SER A 154 48.94 13.60 -44.13
N ARG A 155 49.61 14.30 -45.06
CA ARG A 155 49.85 13.81 -46.44
C ARG A 155 50.82 12.63 -46.40
N ARG A 156 50.30 11.44 -46.62
CA ARG A 156 51.16 10.26 -46.85
C ARG A 156 51.69 10.35 -48.28
N ARG A 157 53.02 10.44 -48.43
CA ARG A 157 53.73 10.27 -49.72
C ARG A 157 53.74 8.79 -50.07
N CYS A 158 53.35 8.42 -51.28
CA CYS A 158 53.63 7.13 -51.90
C CYS A 158 55.09 7.05 -52.28
N PRO A 159 55.79 5.94 -52.05
CA PRO A 159 57.08 5.64 -52.68
C PRO A 159 56.86 5.04 -54.08
N ARG A 160 57.76 5.39 -54.97
CA ARG A 160 57.92 4.74 -56.31
C ARG A 160 58.47 3.33 -56.17
#